data_98abbcb564ba6871f0658507ba99b788
#
_entry.id   98abbcb564ba6871f0658507ba99b788
#
_cell.length_a   1.000
_cell.length_b   1.000
_cell.length_c   1.000
_cell.angle_alpha   90.00
_cell.angle_beta   90.00
_cell.angle_gamma   90.00
#
_symmetry.space_group_name_H-M   'P 1'
#
loop_
_entity.id
_entity.type
_entity.pdbx_description
1 polymer ?
#
loop_
_entity_poly.entity_id
_entity_poly.type
_entity_poly.pdbx_seq_one_letter_code
_entity_poly.pdbx_strand_id
1 'polypeptide(L)'
;TRSYNTASVIDPEGSVVARYRKMFPFYPYEVGVTGGDEFCVFDVPEVGRFGVSICYDMWIPETTRTLAVMGAEVILHPTLTGTIDRDIELSIARASAAINQCYFFDINGLDAGGSGKSIVCGPEGRIVYQADVNEEFIPIEINLEKVRRSRELGVLRLGQPMKSFRDRPVEFSVYAPGVKHPYLEGLGPLIKPQRVQELGELQIKDEHRSLDLPKHIVSSFRPSSENNA
;
A
#
# COMPACT_ATOMS: atom_id res chain seq x y z
N THR A 1 16.00 -7.31 -23.34
CA THR A 1 14.77 -6.48 -23.27
C THR A 1 14.22 -6.59 -21.87
N ARG A 2 13.85 -5.46 -21.24
CA ARG A 2 13.21 -5.46 -19.92
C ARG A 2 11.71 -5.48 -20.11
N SER A 3 10.99 -6.30 -19.33
CA SER A 3 9.52 -6.35 -19.29
C SER A 3 9.02 -5.65 -18.04
N TYR A 4 7.93 -4.90 -18.16
CA TYR A 4 7.32 -4.17 -17.05
C TYR A 4 5.82 -4.44 -16.99
N ASN A 5 5.28 -4.49 -15.78
CA ASN A 5 3.85 -4.38 -15.55
C ASN A 5 3.50 -2.88 -15.54
N THR A 6 2.67 -2.42 -16.47
CA THR A 6 2.51 -0.98 -16.74
C THR A 6 1.05 -0.59 -16.83
N ALA A 7 0.66 0.48 -16.12
CA ALA A 7 -0.58 1.20 -16.31
C ALA A 7 -0.32 2.46 -17.16
N SER A 8 -1.18 2.71 -18.13
CA SER A 8 -1.17 3.93 -18.95
C SER A 8 -2.41 4.76 -18.64
N VAL A 9 -2.21 6.06 -18.46
CA VAL A 9 -3.30 7.05 -18.34
C VAL A 9 -3.51 7.68 -19.71
N ILE A 10 -4.75 7.65 -20.17
CA ILE A 10 -5.14 8.12 -21.51
C ILE A 10 -6.15 9.25 -21.31
N ASP A 11 -5.94 10.38 -21.97
CA ASP A 11 -6.84 11.51 -21.94
C ASP A 11 -8.07 11.30 -22.87
N PRO A 12 -9.07 12.20 -22.82
CA PRO A 12 -10.24 12.10 -23.70
C PRO A 12 -9.91 12.17 -25.19
N GLU A 13 -8.77 12.72 -25.57
CA GLU A 13 -8.28 12.85 -26.95
C GLU A 13 -7.56 11.56 -27.41
N GLY A 14 -7.40 10.58 -26.52
CA GLY A 14 -6.73 9.31 -26.82
C GLY A 14 -5.21 9.34 -26.66
N SER A 15 -4.65 10.42 -26.13
CA SER A 15 -3.20 10.55 -25.89
C SER A 15 -2.79 9.93 -24.55
N VAL A 16 -1.62 9.29 -24.53
CA VAL A 16 -1.06 8.77 -23.29
C VAL A 16 -0.39 9.91 -22.53
N VAL A 17 -1.00 10.37 -21.45
CA VAL A 17 -0.52 11.50 -20.62
C VAL A 17 0.37 11.08 -19.46
N ALA A 18 0.26 9.83 -19.00
CA ALA A 18 1.13 9.29 -17.97
C ALA A 18 1.28 7.77 -18.12
N ARG A 19 2.40 7.25 -17.62
CA ARG A 19 2.65 5.81 -17.49
C ARG A 19 3.25 5.51 -16.14
N TYR A 20 2.72 4.49 -15.50
CA TYR A 20 3.26 3.94 -14.27
C TYR A 20 3.76 2.52 -14.50
N ARG A 21 4.96 2.22 -14.06
CA ARG A 21 5.52 0.87 -14.01
C ARG A 21 5.47 0.39 -12.58
N LYS A 22 4.83 -0.75 -12.35
CA LYS A 22 4.75 -1.37 -11.04
C LYS A 22 6.12 -1.43 -10.37
N MET A 23 6.28 -0.80 -9.20
CA MET A 23 7.57 -0.74 -8.51
C MET A 23 7.92 -2.04 -7.81
N PHE A 24 6.92 -2.71 -7.25
CA PHE A 24 7.09 -3.96 -6.52
C PHE A 24 6.43 -5.12 -7.27
N PRO A 25 7.09 -5.73 -8.29
CA PRO A 25 6.60 -6.96 -8.88
C PRO A 25 6.39 -8.01 -7.81
N PHE A 26 5.30 -8.77 -7.94
CA PHE A 26 4.96 -9.81 -6.97
C PHE A 26 5.82 -11.04 -7.17
N TYR A 27 7.05 -10.98 -6.67
CA TYR A 27 7.94 -12.13 -6.68
C TYR A 27 7.49 -13.18 -5.66
N PRO A 28 7.68 -14.47 -6.00
CA PRO A 28 8.28 -15.00 -7.21
C PRO A 28 7.30 -15.28 -8.35
N TYR A 29 6.09 -14.74 -8.35
CA TYR A 29 5.09 -15.01 -9.40
C TYR A 29 5.35 -14.22 -10.68
N GLU A 30 5.71 -12.95 -10.59
CA GLU A 30 6.03 -12.10 -11.73
C GLU A 30 7.51 -12.25 -12.14
N VAL A 31 7.91 -13.47 -12.46
CA VAL A 31 9.29 -13.77 -12.88
C VAL A 31 9.63 -13.06 -14.18
N GLY A 32 10.76 -12.37 -14.22
CA GLY A 32 11.23 -11.64 -15.40
C GLY A 32 10.62 -10.26 -15.58
N VAL A 33 9.70 -9.85 -14.71
CA VAL A 33 9.21 -8.47 -14.67
C VAL A 33 10.21 -7.61 -13.89
N THR A 34 10.58 -6.48 -14.48
CA THR A 34 11.46 -5.48 -13.86
C THR A 34 10.60 -4.50 -13.06
N GLY A 35 11.00 -4.16 -11.84
CA GLY A 35 10.37 -3.10 -11.06
C GLY A 35 10.58 -1.72 -11.70
N GLY A 36 9.56 -0.87 -11.60
CA GLY A 36 9.68 0.56 -11.90
C GLY A 36 10.45 1.31 -10.81
N ASP A 37 10.78 2.55 -11.08
CA ASP A 37 11.59 3.43 -10.23
C ASP A 37 10.99 4.83 -10.07
N GLU A 38 9.83 5.09 -10.66
CA GLU A 38 9.17 6.39 -10.62
C GLU A 38 7.73 6.28 -10.13
N PHE A 39 7.34 7.20 -9.23
CA PHE A 39 5.95 7.37 -8.83
C PHE A 39 5.18 8.12 -9.91
N CYS A 40 3.90 7.79 -10.07
CA CYS A 40 3.05 8.41 -11.07
C CYS A 40 1.91 9.17 -10.42
N VAL A 41 1.93 10.50 -10.57
CA VAL A 41 0.78 11.36 -10.34
C VAL A 41 0.46 12.14 -11.60
N PHE A 42 -0.82 12.45 -11.82
CA PHE A 42 -1.28 13.26 -12.92
C PHE A 42 -2.46 14.14 -12.50
N ASP A 43 -2.62 15.26 -13.17
CA ASP A 43 -3.72 16.19 -12.90
C ASP A 43 -4.85 15.99 -13.92
N VAL A 44 -6.07 15.95 -13.42
CA VAL A 44 -7.28 16.12 -14.24
C VAL A 44 -7.70 17.58 -14.09
N PRO A 45 -7.65 18.39 -15.17
CA PRO A 45 -7.92 19.80 -15.13
C PRO A 45 -9.25 20.11 -14.43
N GLU A 46 -9.28 21.12 -13.57
CA GLU A 46 -10.43 21.58 -12.79
C GLU A 46 -11.01 20.55 -11.80
N VAL A 47 -10.46 19.34 -11.75
CA VAL A 47 -10.91 18.27 -10.87
C VAL A 47 -9.93 18.07 -9.70
N GLY A 48 -8.71 17.59 -9.98
CA GLY A 48 -7.73 17.34 -8.93
C GLY A 48 -6.61 16.41 -9.38
N ARG A 49 -5.79 15.99 -8.42
CA ARG A 49 -4.61 15.16 -8.66
C ARG A 49 -4.87 13.70 -8.32
N PHE A 50 -4.47 12.83 -9.22
CA PHE A 50 -4.61 11.39 -9.12
C PHE A 50 -3.22 10.72 -9.05
N GLY A 51 -3.13 9.60 -8.34
CA GLY A 51 -1.95 8.76 -8.30
C GLY A 51 -2.27 7.35 -8.79
N VAL A 52 -1.26 6.65 -9.29
CA VAL A 52 -1.39 5.27 -9.77
C VAL A 52 -0.46 4.36 -9.00
N SER A 53 -0.97 3.21 -8.57
CA SER A 53 -0.19 2.07 -8.05
C SER A 53 -0.80 0.78 -8.57
N ILE A 54 -0.07 -0.34 -8.54
CA ILE A 54 -0.54 -1.61 -9.11
C ILE A 54 -0.36 -2.75 -8.10
N CYS A 55 -1.45 -3.41 -7.73
CA CYS A 55 -1.48 -4.71 -7.04
C CYS A 55 -0.56 -4.74 -5.81
N TYR A 56 0.54 -5.50 -5.85
CA TYR A 56 1.43 -5.69 -4.71
C TYR A 56 2.05 -4.39 -4.15
N ASP A 57 2.04 -3.29 -4.91
CA ASP A 57 2.51 -1.98 -4.43
C ASP A 57 1.78 -1.52 -3.15
N MET A 58 0.49 -1.91 -2.95
CA MET A 58 -0.28 -1.52 -1.77
C MET A 58 0.23 -2.15 -0.46
N TRP A 59 0.96 -3.27 -0.56
CA TRP A 59 1.55 -3.93 0.59
C TRP A 59 2.76 -3.19 1.15
N ILE A 60 3.27 -2.21 0.40
CA ILE A 60 4.37 -1.32 0.78
C ILE A 60 3.75 0.04 1.13
N PRO A 61 3.58 0.38 2.41
CA PRO A 61 2.87 1.59 2.84
C PRO A 61 3.45 2.87 2.26
N GLU A 62 4.75 2.87 1.98
CA GLU A 62 5.49 3.99 1.42
C GLU A 62 5.00 4.37 0.02
N THR A 63 4.48 3.43 -0.77
CA THR A 63 3.96 3.73 -2.11
C THR A 63 2.76 4.69 -2.03
N THR A 64 1.74 4.34 -1.26
CA THR A 64 0.56 5.18 -1.08
C THR A 64 0.90 6.48 -0.36
N ARG A 65 1.77 6.42 0.66
CA ARG A 65 2.24 7.61 1.38
C ARG A 65 2.92 8.59 0.43
N THR A 66 3.81 8.13 -0.42
CA THR A 66 4.54 8.97 -1.37
C THR A 66 3.60 9.63 -2.37
N LEU A 67 2.68 8.87 -2.98
CA LEU A 67 1.67 9.43 -3.88
C LEU A 67 0.83 10.52 -3.20
N ALA A 68 0.40 10.30 -1.96
CA ALA A 68 -0.37 11.27 -1.20
C ALA A 68 0.46 12.54 -0.87
N VAL A 69 1.76 12.37 -0.54
CA VAL A 69 2.70 13.50 -0.30
C VAL A 69 2.96 14.28 -1.59
N MET A 70 2.95 13.61 -2.75
CA MET A 70 3.00 14.27 -4.07
C MET A 70 1.69 14.98 -4.42
N GLY A 71 0.68 14.94 -3.55
CA GLY A 71 -0.57 15.66 -3.65
C GLY A 71 -1.75 14.84 -4.18
N ALA A 72 -1.58 13.55 -4.48
CA ALA A 72 -2.69 12.74 -4.98
C ALA A 72 -3.87 12.75 -4.01
N GLU A 73 -5.04 13.10 -4.51
CA GLU A 73 -6.32 13.11 -3.79
C GLU A 73 -7.07 11.80 -4.00
N VAL A 74 -6.78 11.12 -5.09
CA VAL A 74 -7.34 9.81 -5.47
C VAL A 74 -6.19 8.89 -5.88
N ILE A 75 -6.18 7.68 -5.34
CA ILE A 75 -5.29 6.61 -5.79
C ILE A 75 -6.09 5.63 -6.63
N LEU A 76 -5.68 5.44 -7.88
CA LEU A 76 -6.19 4.43 -8.79
C LEU A 76 -5.30 3.20 -8.68
N HIS A 77 -5.88 2.09 -8.23
CA HIS A 77 -5.14 0.89 -7.87
C HIS A 77 -5.74 -0.35 -8.56
N PRO A 78 -5.39 -0.62 -9.83
CA PRO A 78 -5.76 -1.88 -10.47
C PRO A 78 -4.99 -3.04 -9.84
N THR A 79 -5.70 -4.14 -9.59
CA THR A 79 -5.13 -5.37 -9.04
C THR A 79 -5.71 -6.62 -9.69
N LEU A 80 -5.03 -7.76 -9.52
CA LEU A 80 -5.52 -9.07 -9.93
C LEU A 80 -5.17 -10.06 -8.82
N THR A 81 -6.04 -10.18 -7.83
CA THR A 81 -5.86 -11.05 -6.67
C THR A 81 -6.99 -12.05 -6.60
N GLY A 82 -6.65 -13.34 -6.60
CA GLY A 82 -7.59 -14.46 -6.48
C GLY A 82 -7.29 -15.36 -5.30
N THR A 83 -6.44 -14.93 -4.39
CA THR A 83 -5.93 -15.69 -3.24
C THR A 83 -6.58 -15.25 -1.93
N ILE A 84 -6.32 -15.99 -0.85
CA ILE A 84 -6.92 -15.77 0.48
C ILE A 84 -6.55 -14.42 1.11
N ASP A 85 -5.52 -13.77 0.62
CA ASP A 85 -5.07 -12.45 1.04
C ASP A 85 -5.94 -11.29 0.52
N ARG A 86 -6.91 -11.57 -0.38
CA ARG A 86 -7.85 -10.54 -0.84
C ARG A 86 -8.57 -9.83 0.32
N ASP A 87 -8.96 -10.54 1.35
CA ASP A 87 -9.62 -9.94 2.52
C ASP A 87 -8.67 -9.04 3.34
N ILE A 88 -7.36 -9.33 3.32
CA ILE A 88 -6.33 -8.46 3.90
C ILE A 88 -6.19 -7.18 3.06
N GLU A 89 -6.15 -7.30 1.73
CA GLU A 89 -6.06 -6.15 0.83
C GLU A 89 -7.21 -5.16 1.01
N LEU A 90 -8.45 -5.65 1.20
CA LEU A 90 -9.60 -4.79 1.54
C LEU A 90 -9.35 -3.95 2.79
N SER A 91 -8.70 -4.54 3.79
CA SER A 91 -8.33 -3.84 5.03
C SER A 91 -7.20 -2.83 4.80
N ILE A 92 -6.20 -3.19 3.98
CA ILE A 92 -5.10 -2.30 3.59
C ILE A 92 -5.64 -1.10 2.81
N ALA A 93 -6.55 -1.30 1.85
CA ALA A 93 -7.16 -0.21 1.07
C ALA A 93 -7.86 0.81 2.00
N ARG A 94 -8.64 0.33 2.97
CA ARG A 94 -9.31 1.20 3.95
C ARG A 94 -8.32 1.95 4.84
N ALA A 95 -7.31 1.26 5.36
CA ALA A 95 -6.27 1.87 6.18
C ALA A 95 -5.49 2.91 5.37
N SER A 96 -5.09 2.56 4.14
CA SER A 96 -4.36 3.45 3.23
C SER A 96 -5.14 4.74 2.93
N ALA A 97 -6.44 4.64 2.67
CA ALA A 97 -7.31 5.79 2.45
C ALA A 97 -7.32 6.73 3.67
N ALA A 98 -7.49 6.19 4.88
CA ALA A 98 -7.57 6.96 6.12
C ALA A 98 -6.24 7.63 6.49
N ILE A 99 -5.15 6.86 6.53
CA ILE A 99 -3.85 7.36 7.00
C ILE A 99 -3.17 8.30 5.99
N ASN A 100 -3.58 8.25 4.72
CA ASN A 100 -3.11 9.14 3.66
C ASN A 100 -4.14 10.20 3.27
N GLN A 101 -5.31 10.18 3.89
CA GLN A 101 -6.38 11.17 3.69
C GLN A 101 -6.67 11.38 2.20
N CYS A 102 -6.94 10.29 1.48
CA CYS A 102 -7.24 10.27 0.04
C CYS A 102 -8.34 9.26 -0.26
N TYR A 103 -8.96 9.35 -1.44
CA TYR A 103 -9.72 8.23 -1.97
C TYR A 103 -8.77 7.11 -2.41
N PHE A 104 -9.16 5.86 -2.19
CA PHE A 104 -8.43 4.69 -2.66
C PHE A 104 -9.39 3.79 -3.44
N PHE A 105 -9.12 3.64 -4.74
CA PHE A 105 -9.89 2.82 -5.68
C PHE A 105 -9.11 1.54 -5.94
N ASP A 106 -9.39 0.50 -5.19
CA ASP A 106 -8.79 -0.82 -5.37
C ASP A 106 -9.72 -1.67 -6.23
N ILE A 107 -9.38 -1.75 -7.51
CA ILE A 107 -10.20 -2.37 -8.55
C ILE A 107 -9.57 -3.71 -8.92
N ASN A 108 -10.23 -4.78 -8.46
CA ASN A 108 -9.77 -6.15 -8.68
C ASN A 108 -10.45 -6.77 -9.91
N GLY A 109 -9.64 -7.49 -10.68
CA GLY A 109 -10.15 -8.27 -11.82
C GLY A 109 -11.08 -9.41 -11.39
N LEU A 110 -11.91 -9.81 -12.33
CA LEU A 110 -12.70 -11.04 -12.29
C LEU A 110 -12.13 -12.04 -13.28
N ASP A 111 -12.32 -13.31 -13.04
CA ASP A 111 -11.78 -14.42 -13.84
C ASP A 111 -10.24 -14.37 -13.98
N ALA A 112 -9.67 -15.22 -14.82
CA ALA A 112 -8.22 -15.26 -15.11
C ALA A 112 -7.30 -15.13 -13.88
N GLY A 113 -7.80 -15.46 -12.68
CA GLY A 113 -7.07 -15.37 -11.42
C GLY A 113 -7.49 -14.22 -10.49
N GLY A 114 -8.51 -13.45 -10.84
CA GLY A 114 -9.10 -12.43 -9.96
C GLY A 114 -10.36 -12.96 -9.24
N SER A 115 -10.58 -12.52 -8.02
CA SER A 115 -11.73 -12.90 -7.18
C SER A 115 -12.78 -11.78 -7.03
N GLY A 116 -12.67 -10.69 -7.77
CA GLY A 116 -13.56 -9.54 -7.62
C GLY A 116 -13.38 -8.82 -6.30
N LYS A 117 -14.49 -8.45 -5.65
CA LYS A 117 -14.51 -7.69 -4.39
C LYS A 117 -13.74 -6.37 -4.49
N SER A 118 -13.89 -5.64 -5.61
CA SER A 118 -13.33 -4.29 -5.74
C SER A 118 -13.87 -3.39 -4.62
N ILE A 119 -13.04 -2.47 -4.12
CA ILE A 119 -13.44 -1.57 -3.05
C ILE A 119 -13.03 -0.13 -3.35
N VAL A 120 -13.92 0.81 -3.06
CA VAL A 120 -13.63 2.23 -3.07
C VAL A 120 -13.76 2.78 -1.67
N CYS A 121 -12.69 3.36 -1.16
CA CYS A 121 -12.60 3.93 0.17
C CYS A 121 -12.43 5.45 0.11
N GLY A 122 -13.15 6.16 0.97
CA GLY A 122 -13.01 7.61 1.12
C GLY A 122 -11.91 8.01 2.11
N PRO A 123 -11.56 9.31 2.18
CA PRO A 123 -10.42 9.82 2.94
C PRO A 123 -10.54 9.64 4.48
N GLU A 124 -11.66 9.14 4.94
CA GLU A 124 -11.91 8.79 6.34
C GLU A 124 -11.85 7.27 6.59
N GLY A 125 -11.43 6.48 5.59
CA GLY A 125 -11.43 5.01 5.65
C GLY A 125 -12.81 4.37 5.57
N ARG A 126 -13.85 5.16 5.25
CA ARG A 126 -15.20 4.64 5.02
C ARG A 126 -15.30 4.00 3.65
N ILE A 127 -15.96 2.88 3.58
CA ILE A 127 -16.29 2.22 2.31
C ILE A 127 -17.35 3.08 1.61
N VAL A 128 -17.02 3.58 0.42
CA VAL A 128 -17.95 4.27 -0.48
C VAL A 128 -18.74 3.23 -1.26
N TYR A 129 -18.05 2.23 -1.77
CA TYR A 129 -18.61 1.09 -2.47
C TYR A 129 -17.71 -0.13 -2.32
N GLN A 130 -18.32 -1.30 -2.26
CA GLN A 130 -17.65 -2.59 -2.35
C GLN A 130 -18.45 -3.49 -3.28
N ALA A 131 -17.79 -3.94 -4.35
CA ALA A 131 -18.34 -4.90 -5.30
C ALA A 131 -18.37 -6.31 -4.70
N ASP A 132 -19.20 -7.14 -5.26
CA ASP A 132 -19.20 -8.58 -5.02
C ASP A 132 -18.29 -9.30 -6.04
N VAL A 133 -18.54 -10.57 -6.28
CA VAL A 133 -17.80 -11.47 -7.17
C VAL A 133 -18.32 -11.48 -8.60
N ASN A 134 -19.25 -10.61 -8.94
CA ASN A 134 -19.84 -10.50 -10.27
C ASN A 134 -19.28 -9.31 -11.04
N GLU A 135 -19.37 -9.36 -12.37
CA GLU A 135 -19.08 -8.24 -13.23
C GLU A 135 -20.08 -7.10 -12.98
N GLU A 136 -19.56 -5.91 -12.69
CA GLU A 136 -20.37 -4.74 -12.38
C GLU A 136 -19.83 -3.50 -13.10
N PHE A 137 -20.75 -2.66 -13.57
CA PHE A 137 -20.45 -1.28 -13.97
C PHE A 137 -20.88 -0.34 -12.86
N ILE A 138 -19.91 0.30 -12.21
CA ILE A 138 -20.12 1.03 -10.96
C ILE A 138 -19.90 2.52 -11.19
N PRO A 139 -20.94 3.33 -11.45
CA PRO A 139 -20.83 4.78 -11.45
C PRO A 139 -20.70 5.28 -10.01
N ILE A 140 -19.61 5.96 -9.70
CA ILE A 140 -19.33 6.51 -8.36
C ILE A 140 -19.11 8.00 -8.47
N GLU A 141 -19.89 8.77 -7.71
CA GLU A 141 -19.64 10.18 -7.48
C GLU A 141 -18.72 10.35 -6.27
N ILE A 142 -17.63 11.08 -6.43
CA ILE A 142 -16.71 11.45 -5.35
C ILE A 142 -16.63 12.96 -5.21
N ASN A 143 -16.40 13.41 -3.98
CA ASN A 143 -16.24 14.81 -3.68
C ASN A 143 -14.84 15.07 -3.11
N LEU A 144 -13.95 15.70 -3.89
CA LEU A 144 -12.56 15.93 -3.49
C LEU A 144 -12.43 16.96 -2.36
N GLU A 145 -13.44 17.79 -2.14
CA GLU A 145 -13.48 18.67 -0.96
C GLU A 145 -13.46 17.88 0.36
N LYS A 146 -13.91 16.63 0.37
CA LYS A 146 -13.77 15.76 1.54
C LYS A 146 -12.30 15.44 1.83
N VAL A 147 -11.48 15.24 0.80
CA VAL A 147 -10.03 15.03 0.93
C VAL A 147 -9.39 16.30 1.51
N ARG A 148 -9.65 17.44 0.90
CA ARG A 148 -9.09 18.74 1.29
C ARG A 148 -9.45 19.08 2.72
N ARG A 149 -10.73 18.92 3.08
CA ARG A 149 -11.21 19.11 4.45
C ARG A 149 -10.59 18.10 5.43
N SER A 150 -10.47 16.83 5.06
CA SER A 150 -9.83 15.84 5.90
C SER A 150 -8.35 16.19 6.17
N ARG A 151 -7.63 16.66 5.14
CA ARG A 151 -6.24 17.11 5.27
C ARG A 151 -6.11 18.39 6.11
N GLU A 152 -7.09 19.26 6.04
CA GLU A 152 -7.12 20.51 6.82
C GLU A 152 -7.50 20.27 8.28
N LEU A 153 -8.61 19.59 8.53
CA LEU A 153 -9.23 19.47 9.86
C LEU A 153 -8.95 18.11 10.56
N GLY A 154 -8.37 17.16 9.83
CA GLY A 154 -8.15 15.81 10.32
C GLY A 154 -9.25 14.82 9.92
N VAL A 155 -8.92 13.53 9.96
CA VAL A 155 -9.85 12.43 9.75
C VAL A 155 -10.95 12.51 10.81
N LEU A 156 -12.19 12.66 10.36
CA LEU A 156 -13.35 12.87 11.26
C LEU A 156 -13.17 14.05 12.25
N ARG A 157 -12.36 15.03 11.91
CA ARG A 157 -11.93 16.18 12.76
C ARG A 157 -11.17 15.74 14.02
N LEU A 158 -10.46 14.62 13.94
CA LEU A 158 -9.65 14.06 15.02
C LEU A 158 -8.18 13.97 14.60
N GLY A 159 -7.74 12.82 14.10
CA GLY A 159 -6.35 12.61 13.73
C GLY A 159 -5.94 13.37 12.45
N GLN A 160 -4.74 13.93 12.46
CA GLN A 160 -4.16 14.66 11.33
C GLN A 160 -2.88 13.98 10.82
N PRO A 161 -2.96 12.72 10.30
CA PRO A 161 -1.78 11.91 10.05
C PRO A 161 -0.79 12.53 9.07
N MET A 162 -1.25 13.23 8.02
CA MET A 162 -0.36 13.89 7.07
C MET A 162 0.41 15.07 7.71
N LYS A 163 -0.26 15.89 8.52
CA LYS A 163 0.39 16.99 9.24
C LYS A 163 1.33 16.46 10.32
N SER A 164 0.89 15.45 11.08
CA SER A 164 1.74 14.79 12.08
C SER A 164 2.98 14.17 11.46
N PHE A 165 2.86 13.58 10.27
CA PHE A 165 4.00 13.07 9.53
C PHE A 165 4.94 14.18 9.07
N ARG A 166 4.40 15.32 8.58
CA ARG A 166 5.20 16.50 8.21
C ARG A 166 5.99 17.04 9.40
N ASP A 167 5.32 17.19 10.54
CA ASP A 167 5.86 17.87 11.74
C ASP A 167 6.50 16.89 12.74
N ARG A 168 6.79 15.66 12.31
CA ARG A 168 7.36 14.63 13.16
C ARG A 168 8.65 15.10 13.85
N PRO A 169 8.81 14.80 15.14
CA PRO A 169 10.02 15.18 15.88
C PRO A 169 11.18 14.20 15.69
N VAL A 170 10.96 13.11 14.97
CA VAL A 170 11.93 12.02 14.79
C VAL A 170 12.15 11.70 13.33
N GLU A 171 13.34 11.32 12.95
CA GLU A 171 13.64 10.73 11.66
C GLU A 171 13.45 9.21 11.72
N PHE A 172 12.87 8.65 10.66
CA PHE A 172 12.73 7.22 10.54
C PHE A 172 14.03 6.64 9.97
N SER A 173 14.80 5.96 10.81
CA SER A 173 16.09 5.38 10.41
C SER A 173 15.97 4.40 9.24
N VAL A 174 14.81 3.74 9.09
CA VAL A 174 14.52 2.83 7.98
C VAL A 174 14.59 3.51 6.61
N TYR A 175 14.43 4.84 6.55
CA TYR A 175 14.50 5.62 5.31
C TYR A 175 15.82 6.38 5.15
N ALA A 176 16.74 6.27 6.10
CA ALA A 176 17.99 7.00 6.05
C ALA A 176 18.92 6.41 4.97
N PRO A 177 19.46 7.22 4.05
CA PRO A 177 20.34 6.73 3.00
C PRO A 177 21.58 6.03 3.58
N GLY A 178 21.92 4.86 3.04
CA GLY A 178 23.13 4.11 3.42
C GLY A 178 23.06 3.40 4.78
N VAL A 179 21.96 3.50 5.51
CA VAL A 179 21.78 2.74 6.73
C VAL A 179 21.52 1.27 6.40
N LYS A 180 22.31 0.39 7.00
CA LYS A 180 22.08 -1.05 6.93
C LYS A 180 21.05 -1.46 7.99
N HIS A 181 20.20 -2.38 7.62
CA HIS A 181 19.19 -2.95 8.51
C HIS A 181 19.46 -4.46 8.68
N PRO A 182 20.34 -4.87 9.61
CA PRO A 182 20.76 -6.26 9.77
C PRO A 182 19.61 -7.24 9.90
N TYR A 183 18.51 -6.82 10.53
CA TYR A 183 17.31 -7.65 10.64
C TYR A 183 16.69 -7.94 9.26
N LEU A 184 16.52 -6.90 8.42
CA LEU A 184 15.96 -7.07 7.06
C LEU A 184 16.91 -7.88 6.17
N GLU A 185 18.22 -7.65 6.28
CA GLU A 185 19.23 -8.40 5.55
C GLU A 185 19.21 -9.90 5.96
N GLY A 186 18.90 -10.18 7.22
CA GLY A 186 18.79 -11.54 7.78
C GLY A 186 17.53 -12.31 7.38
N LEU A 187 16.53 -11.66 6.77
CA LEU A 187 15.29 -12.35 6.35
C LEU A 187 15.48 -13.35 5.21
N GLY A 188 16.63 -13.33 4.54
CA GLY A 188 16.92 -14.20 3.42
C GLY A 188 16.19 -13.81 2.13
N PRO A 189 16.27 -14.66 1.09
CA PRO A 189 15.66 -14.38 -0.21
C PRO A 189 14.12 -14.52 -0.17
N LEU A 190 13.45 -13.90 -1.13
CA LEU A 190 12.02 -14.14 -1.38
C LEU A 190 11.79 -15.60 -1.75
N ILE A 191 10.83 -16.25 -1.09
CA ILE A 191 10.51 -17.66 -1.28
C ILE A 191 9.15 -17.76 -1.98
N LYS A 192 9.10 -18.60 -3.03
CA LYS A 192 7.83 -18.93 -3.69
C LYS A 192 6.95 -19.72 -2.73
N PRO A 193 5.71 -19.30 -2.46
CA PRO A 193 4.78 -20.04 -1.62
C PRO A 193 4.56 -21.46 -2.16
N GLN A 194 4.55 -22.44 -1.25
CA GLN A 194 4.29 -23.84 -1.54
C GLN A 194 2.89 -24.22 -1.04
N ARG A 195 2.29 -25.27 -1.59
CA ARG A 195 1.03 -25.79 -1.08
C ARG A 195 1.25 -26.35 0.33
N VAL A 196 0.22 -26.26 1.17
CA VAL A 196 0.28 -26.66 2.61
C VAL A 196 0.82 -28.09 2.82
N GLN A 197 0.61 -28.99 1.87
CA GLN A 197 1.13 -30.37 1.94
C GLN A 197 2.66 -30.46 1.87
N GLU A 198 3.32 -29.42 1.36
CA GLU A 198 4.79 -29.36 1.24
C GLU A 198 5.41 -28.53 2.39
N LEU A 199 4.57 -27.89 3.22
CA LEU A 199 4.99 -27.04 4.34
C LEU A 199 5.41 -27.85 5.60
N GLY A 200 5.29 -29.16 5.59
CA GLY A 200 5.57 -30.03 6.76
C GLY A 200 6.98 -29.95 7.32
N GLU A 201 7.91 -29.28 6.64
CA GLU A 201 9.31 -29.17 7.04
C GLU A 201 9.91 -27.76 6.91
N LEU A 202 9.10 -26.69 6.89
CA LEU A 202 9.64 -25.36 7.10
C LEU A 202 10.12 -25.26 8.55
N GLN A 203 11.31 -25.81 8.80
CA GLN A 203 12.09 -25.46 9.98
C GLN A 203 12.37 -23.94 9.89
N ILE A 204 11.64 -23.18 10.67
CA ILE A 204 12.07 -21.82 11.02
C ILE A 204 13.41 -22.04 11.73
N LYS A 205 14.51 -21.78 11.03
CA LYS A 205 15.83 -21.88 11.60
C LYS A 205 15.86 -20.99 12.83
N ASP A 206 16.16 -21.57 13.98
CA ASP A 206 16.28 -20.83 15.25
C ASP A 206 17.32 -19.69 15.19
N GLU A 207 18.19 -19.69 14.19
CA GLU A 207 19.17 -18.65 13.89
C GLU A 207 18.55 -17.25 13.73
N HIS A 208 17.27 -17.15 13.35
CA HIS A 208 16.57 -15.87 13.25
C HIS A 208 16.01 -15.36 14.60
N ARG A 209 15.99 -16.18 15.65
CA ARG A 209 15.54 -15.77 16.98
C ARG A 209 16.58 -15.04 17.81
N SER A 210 17.86 -15.11 17.41
CA SER A 210 18.99 -14.54 18.16
C SER A 210 19.59 -13.28 17.54
N LEU A 211 18.83 -12.54 16.72
CA LEU A 211 19.27 -11.22 16.32
C LEU A 211 19.34 -10.35 17.57
N ASP A 212 20.57 -10.03 18.01
CA ASP A 212 20.85 -9.06 19.04
C ASP A 212 20.26 -7.71 18.66
N LEU A 213 18.99 -7.53 19.01
CA LEU A 213 18.37 -6.20 18.91
C LEU A 213 19.17 -5.25 19.82
N PRO A 214 19.48 -4.04 19.34
CA PRO A 214 20.19 -3.06 20.14
C PRO A 214 19.53 -2.93 21.51
N LYS A 215 20.30 -3.08 22.58
CA LYS A 215 19.81 -3.14 23.99
C LYS A 215 18.88 -1.98 24.39
N HIS A 216 18.98 -0.83 23.71
CA HIS A 216 18.09 0.31 23.92
C HIS A 216 16.64 0.09 23.43
N ILE A 217 16.40 -0.89 22.53
CA ILE A 217 15.04 -1.24 22.07
C ILE A 217 14.38 -2.23 23.05
N VAL A 218 15.18 -3.06 23.72
CA VAL A 218 14.68 -4.09 24.66
C VAL A 218 14.37 -3.51 26.04
N SER A 219 15.03 -2.43 26.46
CA SER A 219 14.85 -1.84 27.78
C SER A 219 13.52 -1.09 27.99
N SER A 220 12.81 -0.74 26.91
CA SER A 220 11.54 -0.01 26.98
C SER A 220 10.30 -0.91 27.18
N PHE A 221 10.46 -2.24 27.15
CA PHE A 221 9.36 -3.19 27.28
C PHE A 221 9.43 -4.07 28.56
N ARG A 222 10.01 -3.61 29.65
CA ARG A 222 9.81 -4.27 30.93
C ARG A 222 8.46 -3.86 31.50
N PRO A 223 7.49 -4.77 31.67
CA PRO A 223 6.31 -4.45 32.47
C PRO A 223 6.80 -4.09 33.87
N SER A 224 6.32 -2.99 34.39
CA SER A 224 6.51 -2.61 35.79
C SER A 224 5.77 -3.60 36.69
N SER A 225 6.39 -4.74 36.95
CA SER A 225 6.02 -5.59 38.07
C SER A 225 6.89 -5.15 39.23
N GLU A 226 6.27 -4.65 40.24
CA GLU A 226 6.67 -4.49 41.64
C GLU A 226 6.40 -3.08 42.14
N ASN A 227 5.17 -2.90 42.58
CA ASN A 227 4.85 -2.09 43.74
C ASN A 227 3.67 -2.76 44.45
N ASN A 228 3.98 -3.76 45.25
CA ASN A 228 3.17 -4.22 46.35
C ASN A 228 4.12 -4.47 47.53
N ALA A 229 4.22 -3.50 48.36
CA ALA A 229 4.50 -3.62 49.80
C ALA A 229 4.00 -2.35 50.50
#